data_07d0a638fb026b462dd953bc9b3a974d
#
_entry.id   07d0a638fb026b462dd953bc9b3a974d
#
_cell.length_a   1.000
_cell.length_b   1.000
_cell.length_c   1.000
_cell.angle_alpha   90.00
_cell.angle_beta   90.00
_cell.angle_gamma   90.00
#
_symmetry.space_group_name_H-M   'P 1'
#
loop_
_entity.id
_entity.type
_entity.pdbx_description
1 polymer ?
#
loop_
_entity_poly.entity_id
_entity_poly.type
_entity_poly.pdbx_seq_one_letter_code
_entity_poly.pdbx_strand_id
1 'polypeptide(L)'
;DLAGKLECTVNSDIYSASGNVKLIERGTAAKLMYKAGSLNHGQGRVFVMAYKLRTRSKPFIDIPLVDSQAAGALGEAGASGWIDTHFSERFLGAMMVGMIPDLSQAASGIAQNNRDSQTDYTANSRQAFSDIAREAFSNSVNIPPTLYKNQGEIITLIVGQDLDFSGIYKLKMKGG
;
A
#
# COMPACT_ATOMS: atom_id res chain seq x y z
N ASP A 1 -3.84 -8.91 -1.58
CA ASP A 1 -2.58 -8.22 -1.21
C ASP A 1 -1.70 -9.16 -0.44
N LEU A 2 -0.62 -9.59 -1.07
CA LEU A 2 0.33 -10.55 -0.52
C LEU A 2 1.47 -9.81 0.18
N ALA A 3 1.96 -10.38 1.28
CA ALA A 3 3.23 -9.95 1.86
C ALA A 3 4.35 -10.14 0.82
N GLY A 4 5.30 -9.22 0.79
CA GLY A 4 6.36 -9.25 -0.21
C GLY A 4 7.71 -8.81 0.34
N LYS A 5 8.71 -8.95 -0.52
CA LYS A 5 10.08 -8.50 -0.25
C LYS A 5 10.42 -7.36 -1.17
N LEU A 6 11.15 -6.40 -0.65
CA LEU A 6 11.69 -5.26 -1.37
C LEU A 6 13.21 -5.28 -1.27
N GLU A 7 13.86 -4.75 -2.27
CA GLU A 7 15.29 -4.48 -2.22
C GLU A 7 15.52 -3.00 -2.54
N CYS A 8 16.24 -2.34 -1.65
CA CYS A 8 16.64 -0.95 -1.79
C CYS A 8 18.16 -0.86 -1.76
N THR A 9 18.71 0.23 -2.25
CA THR A 9 20.14 0.50 -2.19
C THR A 9 20.40 1.73 -1.33
N VAL A 10 21.41 1.64 -0.47
CA VAL A 10 21.88 2.78 0.33
C VAL A 10 22.43 3.85 -0.62
N ASN A 11 21.92 5.07 -0.53
CA ASN A 11 22.24 6.15 -1.46
C ASN A 11 23.46 6.97 -1.08
N SER A 12 23.96 6.86 0.17
CA SER A 12 25.12 7.59 0.69
C SER A 12 25.94 6.71 1.61
N ASP A 13 27.23 7.05 1.76
CA ASP A 13 28.09 6.38 2.74
C ASP A 13 27.66 6.74 4.17
N ILE A 14 27.60 5.74 5.05
CA ILE A 14 27.24 5.91 6.46
C ILE A 14 28.50 5.70 7.30
N TYR A 15 28.78 6.67 8.15
CA TYR A 15 29.94 6.71 9.02
C TYR A 15 29.58 6.37 10.46
N SER A 16 30.61 5.98 11.24
CA SER A 16 30.49 5.82 12.68
C SER A 16 30.10 7.13 13.37
N ALA A 17 29.67 7.07 14.61
CA ALA A 17 29.33 8.25 15.39
C ALA A 17 30.48 9.26 15.51
N SER A 18 31.75 8.79 15.46
CA SER A 18 32.94 9.65 15.42
C SER A 18 33.20 10.31 14.06
N GLY A 19 32.49 9.90 13.00
CA GLY A 19 32.68 10.40 11.65
C GLY A 19 33.93 9.88 10.92
N ASN A 20 34.78 9.12 11.58
CA ASN A 20 36.10 8.76 11.05
C ASN A 20 36.12 7.42 10.29
N VAL A 21 35.17 6.55 10.54
CA VAL A 21 35.13 5.20 9.97
C VAL A 21 33.88 5.04 9.15
N LYS A 22 34.04 4.70 7.87
CA LYS A 22 32.91 4.33 7.01
C LYS A 22 32.44 2.91 7.36
N LEU A 23 31.20 2.78 7.79
CA LEU A 23 30.59 1.52 8.21
C LEU A 23 29.79 0.86 7.10
N ILE A 24 29.02 1.65 6.35
CA ILE A 24 28.18 1.14 5.27
C ILE A 24 28.44 1.96 4.01
N GLU A 25 28.78 1.28 2.93
CA GLU A 25 29.08 1.94 1.67
C GLU A 25 27.80 2.22 0.86
N ARG A 26 27.82 3.33 0.14
CA ARG A 26 26.85 3.61 -0.91
C ARG A 26 26.73 2.43 -1.87
N GLY A 27 25.50 2.04 -2.21
CA GLY A 27 25.22 0.89 -3.07
C GLY A 27 25.13 -0.44 -2.34
N THR A 28 25.23 -0.44 -1.00
CA THR A 28 24.88 -1.59 -0.17
C THR A 28 23.40 -1.93 -0.35
N ALA A 29 23.09 -3.20 -0.57
CA ALA A 29 21.72 -3.64 -0.73
C ALA A 29 21.02 -3.79 0.63
N ALA A 30 19.91 -3.12 0.81
CA ALA A 30 19.02 -3.28 1.95
C ALA A 30 17.87 -4.19 1.57
N LYS A 31 17.67 -5.27 2.32
CA LYS A 31 16.58 -6.20 2.11
C LYS A 31 15.49 -5.96 3.13
N LEU A 32 14.29 -5.68 2.62
CA LEU A 32 13.13 -5.33 3.39
C LEU A 32 12.00 -6.31 3.10
N MET A 33 11.06 -6.38 4.01
CA MET A 33 9.79 -7.08 3.82
C MET A 33 8.64 -6.16 4.22
N TYR A 34 7.56 -6.27 3.51
CA TYR A 34 6.30 -5.64 3.89
C TYR A 34 5.26 -6.70 4.17
N LYS A 35 4.44 -6.44 5.15
CA LYS A 35 3.29 -7.28 5.45
C LYS A 35 2.08 -6.62 4.78
N ALA A 36 1.47 -7.36 3.88
CA ALA A 36 0.19 -6.92 3.34
C ALA A 36 -0.84 -6.89 4.46
N GLY A 37 -1.52 -5.78 4.57
CA GLY A 37 -2.70 -5.60 5.38
C GLY A 37 -3.70 -4.85 4.52
N SER A 38 -4.99 -5.04 4.76
CA SER A 38 -5.98 -4.16 4.16
C SER A 38 -5.75 -2.75 4.71
N LEU A 39 -5.48 -1.81 3.81
CA LEU A 39 -5.49 -0.40 4.17
C LEU A 39 -6.94 -0.03 4.52
N ASN A 40 -7.16 0.35 5.77
CA ASN A 40 -8.45 0.92 6.16
C ASN A 40 -8.50 2.38 5.71
N HIS A 41 -9.71 2.91 5.59
CA HIS A 41 -9.91 4.32 5.28
C HIS A 41 -9.17 5.20 6.29
N GLY A 42 -8.37 6.13 5.78
CA GLY A 42 -7.54 7.02 6.60
C GLY A 42 -6.13 6.51 6.88
N GLN A 43 -5.80 5.27 6.52
CA GLN A 43 -4.43 4.76 6.59
C GLN A 43 -3.70 5.04 5.28
N GLY A 44 -2.65 5.84 5.37
CA GLY A 44 -1.85 6.27 4.23
C GLY A 44 -0.46 5.67 4.17
N ARG A 45 -0.16 4.65 4.97
CA ARG A 45 1.19 4.11 5.12
C ARG A 45 1.18 2.60 5.24
N VAL A 46 2.22 1.97 4.67
CA VAL A 46 2.47 0.54 4.80
C VAL A 46 3.68 0.33 5.71
N PHE A 47 3.53 -0.60 6.63
CA PHE A 47 4.63 -0.98 7.51
C PHE A 47 5.62 -1.86 6.76
N VAL A 48 6.87 -1.41 6.69
CA VAL A 48 7.96 -2.11 6.00
C VAL A 48 9.10 -2.32 6.98
N MET A 49 9.51 -3.56 7.16
CA MET A 49 10.62 -3.94 8.05
C MET A 49 11.87 -4.23 7.22
N ALA A 50 13.01 -3.76 7.68
CA ALA A 50 14.30 -4.16 7.13
C ALA A 50 14.90 -5.26 8.01
N TYR A 51 15.43 -6.30 7.39
CA TYR A 51 15.97 -7.44 8.12
C TYR A 51 17.45 -7.69 7.87
N LYS A 52 18.02 -7.17 6.78
CA LYS A 52 19.47 -7.24 6.55
C LYS A 52 19.99 -6.25 5.53
N LEU A 53 21.26 -5.88 5.69
CA LEU A 53 22.06 -5.21 4.67
C LEU A 53 23.06 -6.20 4.07
N ARG A 54 23.38 -6.04 2.80
CA ARG A 54 24.39 -6.82 2.13
C ARG A 54 25.36 -5.89 1.42
N THR A 55 26.64 -6.01 1.76
CA THR A 55 27.68 -5.19 1.14
C THR A 55 27.76 -5.39 -0.36
N ARG A 56 28.14 -4.34 -1.08
CA ARG A 56 28.30 -4.35 -2.53
C ARG A 56 29.57 -5.09 -2.97
N SER A 57 30.65 -4.96 -2.18
CA SER A 57 31.97 -5.44 -2.52
C SER A 57 32.22 -6.85 -1.97
N LYS A 58 33.05 -7.62 -2.67
CA LYS A 58 33.52 -8.93 -2.16
C LYS A 58 34.62 -8.73 -1.08
N PRO A 59 34.62 -9.54 -0.02
CA PRO A 59 33.64 -10.56 0.31
C PRO A 59 32.28 -9.95 0.68
N PHE A 60 31.18 -10.54 0.16
CA PHE A 60 29.84 -10.07 0.51
C PHE A 60 29.58 -10.38 1.98
N ILE A 61 29.25 -9.36 2.73
CA ILE A 61 28.95 -9.47 4.16
C ILE A 61 27.47 -9.16 4.35
N ASP A 62 26.77 -10.05 5.03
CA ASP A 62 25.38 -9.84 5.45
C ASP A 62 25.40 -9.27 6.88
N ILE A 63 24.84 -8.09 7.04
CA ILE A 63 24.69 -7.38 8.33
C ILE A 63 23.22 -7.53 8.76
N PRO A 64 22.95 -8.28 9.81
CA PRO A 64 21.56 -8.44 10.28
C PRO A 64 21.05 -7.13 10.85
N LEU A 65 19.81 -6.81 10.53
CA LEU A 65 19.10 -5.69 11.11
C LEU A 65 18.01 -6.23 12.03
N VAL A 66 18.02 -5.75 13.25
CA VAL A 66 17.01 -6.09 14.25
C VAL A 66 16.17 -4.86 14.53
N ASP A 67 14.86 -5.04 14.64
CA ASP A 67 13.89 -3.98 14.94
C ASP A 67 14.05 -2.72 14.07
N SER A 68 14.30 -2.94 12.78
CA SER A 68 14.55 -1.87 11.83
C SER A 68 13.37 -1.71 10.88
N GLN A 69 12.90 -0.49 10.69
CA GLN A 69 11.71 -0.19 9.92
C GLN A 69 11.93 0.96 8.94
N ALA A 70 11.18 0.94 7.87
CA ALA A 70 11.12 2.08 6.97
C ALA A 70 10.30 3.20 7.59
N ALA A 71 10.73 4.41 7.35
CA ALA A 71 10.07 5.64 7.77
C ALA A 71 9.85 6.56 6.57
N GLY A 72 8.89 7.45 6.71
CA GLY A 72 8.67 8.54 5.79
C GLY A 72 9.74 9.64 5.92
N ALA A 73 9.59 10.70 5.12
CA ALA A 73 10.57 11.79 5.06
C ALA A 73 10.72 12.55 6.38
N LEU A 74 9.72 12.56 7.23
CA LEU A 74 9.72 13.21 8.54
C LEU A 74 10.09 12.27 9.69
N GLY A 75 10.50 11.03 9.39
CA GLY A 75 10.82 10.03 10.40
C GLY A 75 9.61 9.28 10.97
N GLU A 76 8.43 9.52 10.45
CA GLU A 76 7.22 8.80 10.84
C GLU A 76 7.26 7.34 10.38
N ALA A 77 6.80 6.42 11.24
CA ALA A 77 6.81 4.99 10.96
C ALA A 77 5.98 4.63 9.70
N GLY A 78 6.55 3.76 8.88
CA GLY A 78 5.95 3.24 7.65
C GLY A 78 6.32 4.03 6.39
N ALA A 79 6.24 3.34 5.26
CA ALA A 79 6.43 3.95 3.95
C ALA A 79 5.13 4.59 3.47
N SER A 80 5.17 5.88 3.18
CA SER A 80 4.07 6.61 2.53
C SER A 80 4.12 6.41 1.01
N GLY A 81 2.99 6.59 0.36
CA GLY A 81 2.87 6.52 -1.10
C GLY A 81 1.59 7.21 -1.57
N TRP A 82 1.32 7.15 -2.87
CA TRP A 82 0.06 7.61 -3.41
C TRP A 82 -1.03 6.57 -3.17
N ILE A 83 -2.18 7.02 -2.65
CA ILE A 83 -3.29 6.15 -2.31
C ILE A 83 -4.41 6.34 -3.32
N ASP A 84 -4.72 5.25 -4.01
CA ASP A 84 -5.94 5.15 -4.80
C ASP A 84 -7.07 4.65 -3.91
N THR A 85 -8.05 5.49 -3.69
CA THR A 85 -9.23 5.15 -2.89
C THR A 85 -10.30 4.43 -3.69
N HIS A 86 -10.08 4.20 -4.98
CA HIS A 86 -11.05 3.63 -5.92
C HIS A 86 -12.42 4.34 -5.86
N PHE A 87 -12.36 5.67 -5.73
CA PHE A 87 -13.57 6.49 -5.51
C PHE A 87 -14.58 6.33 -6.65
N SER A 88 -14.12 6.32 -7.90
CA SER A 88 -14.99 6.18 -9.08
C SER A 88 -15.70 4.84 -9.09
N GLU A 89 -14.98 3.75 -8.87
CA GLU A 89 -15.52 2.40 -8.87
C GLU A 89 -16.55 2.20 -7.75
N ARG A 90 -16.28 2.80 -6.60
CA ARG A 90 -17.15 2.73 -5.43
C ARG A 90 -18.38 3.60 -5.56
N PHE A 91 -18.23 4.81 -6.10
CA PHE A 91 -19.30 5.80 -6.16
C PHE A 91 -20.22 5.60 -7.37
N LEU A 92 -19.69 5.19 -8.53
CA LEU A 92 -20.50 4.91 -9.71
C LEU A 92 -21.52 3.81 -9.45
N GLY A 93 -21.14 2.77 -8.72
CA GLY A 93 -22.08 1.72 -8.29
C GLY A 93 -23.25 2.28 -7.49
N ALA A 94 -22.97 3.17 -6.53
CA ALA A 94 -24.00 3.84 -5.72
C ALA A 94 -24.95 4.71 -6.56
N MET A 95 -24.38 5.48 -7.48
CA MET A 95 -25.18 6.32 -8.38
C MET A 95 -26.10 5.48 -9.29
N MET A 96 -25.60 4.39 -9.82
CA MET A 96 -26.43 3.49 -10.66
C MET A 96 -27.58 2.90 -9.87
N VAL A 97 -27.35 2.47 -8.62
CA VAL A 97 -28.41 1.94 -7.75
C VAL A 97 -29.49 3.00 -7.48
N GLY A 98 -29.10 4.26 -7.28
CA GLY A 98 -30.02 5.37 -7.04
C GLY A 98 -30.87 5.74 -8.26
N MET A 99 -30.35 5.58 -9.46
CA MET A 99 -31.05 5.96 -10.71
C MET A 99 -32.09 4.93 -11.16
N ILE A 100 -31.95 3.66 -10.81
CA ILE A 100 -32.86 2.58 -11.28
C ILE A 100 -34.31 2.78 -10.84
N PRO A 101 -34.63 3.14 -9.58
CA PRO A 101 -35.99 3.41 -9.17
C PRO A 101 -36.65 4.58 -9.93
N ASP A 102 -35.88 5.64 -10.18
CA ASP A 102 -36.40 6.84 -10.85
C ASP A 102 -36.69 6.58 -12.32
N LEU A 103 -35.86 5.83 -13.02
CA LEU A 103 -36.08 5.40 -14.40
C LEU A 103 -37.32 4.49 -14.50
N SER A 104 -37.55 3.62 -13.53
CA SER A 104 -38.71 2.73 -13.52
C SER A 104 -40.01 3.49 -13.25
N GLN A 105 -40.00 4.53 -12.44
CA GLN A 105 -41.14 5.41 -12.21
C GLN A 105 -41.43 6.28 -13.44
N ALA A 106 -40.41 6.82 -14.09
CA ALA A 106 -40.57 7.57 -15.32
C ALA A 106 -41.17 6.71 -16.45
N ALA A 107 -40.72 5.47 -16.59
CA ALA A 107 -41.28 4.53 -17.59
C ALA A 107 -42.71 4.11 -17.27
N SER A 108 -43.04 3.92 -15.99
CA SER A 108 -44.41 3.57 -15.58
C SER A 108 -45.38 4.73 -15.71
N GLY A 109 -44.91 5.97 -15.56
CA GLY A 109 -45.75 7.18 -15.80
C GLY A 109 -46.18 7.33 -17.26
N ILE A 110 -45.36 6.88 -18.21
CA ILE A 110 -45.67 6.87 -19.63
C ILE A 110 -46.65 5.72 -20.00
N ALA A 111 -46.56 4.60 -19.30
CA ALA A 111 -47.37 3.41 -19.54
C ALA A 111 -48.79 3.46 -18.86
N GLN A 112 -49.00 4.37 -17.91
CA GLN A 112 -50.22 4.44 -17.12
C GLN A 112 -51.42 5.03 -17.87
N ASN A 113 -51.26 5.40 -19.14
CA ASN A 113 -52.37 5.91 -19.94
C ASN A 113 -53.26 4.82 -20.59
N ASN A 114 -52.93 3.54 -20.37
CA ASN A 114 -53.76 2.40 -20.80
C ASN A 114 -54.07 1.52 -19.58
N ARG A 115 -55.20 1.81 -18.92
CA ARG A 115 -55.76 0.95 -17.90
C ARG A 115 -56.39 -0.26 -18.54
N ASP A 116 -55.79 -1.42 -18.37
CA ASP A 116 -56.53 -2.67 -18.15
C ASP A 116 -55.63 -3.67 -17.41
N SER A 117 -56.27 -4.40 -16.52
CA SER A 117 -55.79 -5.41 -15.59
C SER A 117 -54.57 -6.20 -16.07
N GLN A 118 -53.39 -5.78 -15.73
CA GLN A 118 -52.18 -6.59 -15.97
C GLN A 118 -51.52 -6.87 -14.64
N THR A 119 -51.53 -8.12 -14.27
CA THR A 119 -50.76 -8.68 -13.17
C THR A 119 -49.37 -8.10 -13.19
N ASP A 120 -48.95 -7.53 -12.09
CA ASP A 120 -47.72 -6.74 -11.98
C ASP A 120 -46.44 -7.65 -12.08
N TYR A 121 -46.21 -8.20 -13.28
CA TYR A 121 -44.98 -8.96 -13.60
C TYR A 121 -43.71 -8.12 -13.47
N THR A 122 -43.85 -6.80 -13.44
CA THR A 122 -42.72 -5.88 -13.33
C THR A 122 -42.27 -5.65 -11.89
N ALA A 123 -43.14 -5.89 -10.90
CA ALA A 123 -42.79 -5.70 -9.48
C ALA A 123 -41.69 -6.67 -9.02
N ASN A 124 -41.80 -7.94 -9.40
CA ASN A 124 -40.77 -8.95 -9.07
C ASN A 124 -39.46 -8.66 -9.78
N SER A 125 -39.49 -8.21 -11.02
CA SER A 125 -38.29 -7.82 -11.76
C SER A 125 -37.60 -6.61 -11.12
N ARG A 126 -38.37 -5.60 -10.71
CA ARG A 126 -37.83 -4.42 -9.99
C ARG A 126 -37.20 -4.79 -8.68
N GLN A 127 -37.83 -5.69 -7.90
CA GLN A 127 -37.27 -6.17 -6.65
C GLN A 127 -35.97 -6.93 -6.89
N ALA A 128 -35.92 -7.84 -7.87
CA ALA A 128 -34.72 -8.60 -8.22
C ALA A 128 -33.61 -7.68 -8.67
N PHE A 129 -33.85 -6.66 -9.50
CA PHE A 129 -32.89 -5.66 -9.89
C PHE A 129 -32.38 -4.84 -8.70
N SER A 130 -33.26 -4.44 -7.79
CA SER A 130 -32.91 -3.71 -6.58
C SER A 130 -31.97 -4.55 -5.68
N ASP A 131 -32.25 -5.82 -5.54
CA ASP A 131 -31.44 -6.73 -4.72
C ASP A 131 -30.07 -6.98 -5.33
N ILE A 132 -30.00 -7.23 -6.64
CA ILE A 132 -28.72 -7.34 -7.37
C ILE A 132 -27.91 -6.04 -7.27
N ALA A 133 -28.57 -4.90 -7.43
CA ALA A 133 -27.92 -3.61 -7.33
C ALA A 133 -27.37 -3.33 -5.92
N ARG A 134 -28.11 -3.68 -4.88
CA ARG A 134 -27.65 -3.59 -3.48
C ARG A 134 -26.44 -4.48 -3.21
N GLU A 135 -26.47 -5.70 -3.72
CA GLU A 135 -25.36 -6.63 -3.56
C GLU A 135 -24.12 -6.14 -4.32
N ALA A 136 -24.27 -5.70 -5.56
CA ALA A 136 -23.18 -5.12 -6.35
C ALA A 136 -22.60 -3.87 -5.66
N PHE A 137 -23.47 -3.00 -5.10
CA PHE A 137 -23.03 -1.84 -4.33
C PHE A 137 -22.28 -2.24 -3.06
N SER A 138 -22.80 -3.18 -2.30
CA SER A 138 -22.13 -3.71 -1.10
C SER A 138 -20.72 -4.21 -1.40
N ASN A 139 -20.55 -4.90 -2.51
CA ASN A 139 -19.25 -5.40 -2.95
C ASN A 139 -18.33 -4.26 -3.41
N SER A 140 -18.84 -3.27 -4.13
CA SER A 140 -18.05 -2.15 -4.62
C SER A 140 -17.60 -1.17 -3.51
N VAL A 141 -18.44 -0.94 -2.51
CA VAL A 141 -18.09 -0.08 -1.35
C VAL A 141 -16.94 -0.66 -0.53
N ASN A 142 -16.83 -1.98 -0.49
CA ASN A 142 -15.83 -2.68 0.29
C ASN A 142 -14.47 -2.84 -0.43
N ILE A 143 -14.28 -2.26 -1.62
CA ILE A 143 -12.99 -2.26 -2.31
C ILE A 143 -11.97 -1.52 -1.43
N PRO A 144 -10.91 -2.19 -0.94
CA PRO A 144 -9.91 -1.53 -0.11
C PRO A 144 -9.06 -0.56 -0.95
N PRO A 145 -8.61 0.55 -0.36
CA PRO A 145 -7.70 1.45 -1.05
C PRO A 145 -6.37 0.75 -1.37
N THR A 146 -5.76 1.15 -2.47
CA THR A 146 -4.48 0.62 -2.92
C THR A 146 -3.39 1.68 -2.76
N LEU A 147 -2.27 1.31 -2.14
CA LEU A 147 -1.11 2.19 -2.02
C LEU A 147 -0.12 1.87 -3.14
N TYR A 148 0.24 2.91 -3.88
CA TYR A 148 1.28 2.87 -4.91
C TYR A 148 2.54 3.57 -4.40
N LYS A 149 3.67 2.90 -4.59
CA LYS A 149 5.00 3.45 -4.32
C LYS A 149 5.81 3.43 -5.61
N ASN A 150 6.30 4.60 -6.03
CA ASN A 150 7.08 4.69 -7.25
C ASN A 150 8.48 4.07 -7.07
N GLN A 151 8.96 3.46 -8.14
CA GLN A 151 10.33 2.96 -8.17
C GLN A 151 11.31 4.15 -8.15
N GLY A 152 12.39 4.02 -7.38
CA GLY A 152 13.41 5.06 -7.26
C GLY A 152 13.12 6.14 -6.20
N GLU A 153 11.99 6.08 -5.51
CA GLU A 153 11.74 6.96 -4.37
C GLU A 153 12.65 6.64 -3.19
N ILE A 154 13.08 7.69 -2.50
CA ILE A 154 13.90 7.57 -1.29
C ILE A 154 13.01 7.23 -0.11
N ILE A 155 13.41 6.23 0.65
CA ILE A 155 12.82 5.88 1.94
C ILE A 155 13.89 6.01 3.02
N THR A 156 13.50 6.47 4.19
CA THR A 156 14.37 6.51 5.37
C THR A 156 14.29 5.17 6.08
N LEU A 157 15.44 4.65 6.51
CA LEU A 157 15.50 3.45 7.33
C LEU A 157 15.90 3.84 8.75
N ILE A 158 15.02 3.56 9.71
CA ILE A 158 15.31 3.71 11.14
C ILE A 158 15.79 2.36 11.65
N VAL A 159 16.97 2.35 12.24
CA VAL A 159 17.56 1.18 12.88
C VAL A 159 17.21 1.25 14.36
N GLY A 160 16.50 0.24 14.87
CA GLY A 160 15.97 0.24 16.24
C GLY A 160 17.01 -0.16 17.31
N GLN A 161 18.11 -0.77 16.90
CA GLN A 161 19.18 -1.20 17.79
C GLN A 161 20.54 -0.79 17.26
N ASP A 162 21.49 -0.59 18.17
CA ASP A 162 22.88 -0.34 17.81
C ASP A 162 23.45 -1.54 17.04
N LEU A 163 24.14 -1.24 15.93
CA LEU A 163 24.79 -2.25 15.12
C LEU A 163 26.26 -2.33 15.48
N ASP A 164 26.67 -3.47 16.02
CA ASP A 164 28.07 -3.75 16.29
C ASP A 164 28.77 -4.28 15.06
N PHE A 165 29.70 -3.47 14.54
CA PHE A 165 30.52 -3.81 13.38
C PHE A 165 31.86 -4.45 13.76
N SER A 166 32.20 -4.60 15.02
CA SER A 166 33.49 -5.13 15.49
C SER A 166 33.78 -6.56 15.02
N GLY A 167 32.71 -7.36 14.93
CA GLY A 167 32.80 -8.71 14.38
C GLY A 167 32.86 -8.80 12.85
N ILE A 168 32.53 -7.69 12.17
CA ILE A 168 32.38 -7.63 10.71
C ILE A 168 33.60 -7.00 10.06
N TYR A 169 34.13 -5.90 10.63
CA TYR A 169 35.24 -5.15 10.09
C TYR A 169 36.41 -5.11 11.07
N LYS A 170 37.59 -5.28 10.53
CA LYS A 170 38.85 -4.99 11.24
C LYS A 170 39.36 -3.64 10.79
N LEU A 171 39.59 -2.74 11.73
CA LEU A 171 40.21 -1.45 11.44
C LEU A 171 41.64 -1.66 10.99
N LYS A 172 42.00 -1.15 9.83
CA LYS A 172 43.41 -1.01 9.39
C LYS A 172 43.71 0.48 9.36
N MET A 173 44.78 0.87 10.02
CA MET A 173 45.34 2.19 9.77
C MET A 173 45.79 2.27 8.31
N LYS A 174 45.36 3.31 7.62
CA LYS A 174 45.88 3.63 6.29
C LYS A 174 47.35 4.00 6.49
N GLY A 175 48.23 3.09 6.11
CA GLY A 175 49.69 3.39 6.09
C GLY A 175 49.91 4.64 5.26
N GLY A 176 50.68 5.56 5.81
CA GLY A 176 51.10 6.78 5.13
C GLY A 176 51.99 6.48 3.93
#